data_a8fa75dc19825dce24e59e011756c10b
#
_entry.id   a8fa75dc19825dce24e59e011756c10b
#
_cell.length_a   1.000
_cell.length_b   1.000
_cell.length_c   1.000
_cell.angle_alpha   90.00
_cell.angle_beta   90.00
_cell.angle_gamma   90.00
#
_symmetry.space_group_name_H-M   'P 1'
#
loop_
_entity.id
_entity.type
_entity.pdbx_description
1 polymer ?
#
loop_
_entity_poly.entity_id
_entity_poly.type
_entity_poly.pdbx_seq_one_letter_code
_entity_poly.pdbx_strand_id
1 'polypeptide(L)'
;MNNKMFLNKEAGFLAHTKRKRRFAVTLVGVFFMLLVCAGAIGFGQVAYAADEKTVPNRINSNPEFPWYGYDSYSGRLLRYHNLKVNLNGSKEYQAYCFNLKRFEPKKEESSSPNWYKKLDGSTETFKKYAENPRFSGEELRRHILKVLYNGYPNSNEIMKGIDPLNAILVTQNAIWYYSDSAPINDINNFFTSEANDLNIPPQQLTLMREALRKLISSDENLVKQVPSNFKLSIFESSDKSYQNLLSAEYVPDDPPKPGDTSEHNPKTPELDGTPIPEDPKRPDESSEPALPPLM
;
A
#
# COMPACT_ATOMS: atom_id res chain seq x y z
N MET A 1 -71.22 31.86 -12.96
CA MET A 1 -70.27 31.31 -11.91
C MET A 1 -69.44 30.22 -12.54
N ASN A 2 -68.16 30.27 -12.49
CA ASN A 2 -67.16 29.20 -12.78
C ASN A 2 -65.91 29.54 -13.65
N ASN A 3 -65.54 30.82 -13.79
CA ASN A 3 -64.29 31.14 -14.45
C ASN A 3 -63.08 31.36 -13.50
N LYS A 4 -63.30 31.38 -12.18
CA LYS A 4 -62.17 31.53 -11.21
C LYS A 4 -61.53 30.23 -10.79
N MET A 5 -62.15 29.08 -11.03
CA MET A 5 -61.65 27.78 -10.59
C MET A 5 -60.66 27.20 -11.55
N PHE A 6 -60.71 27.54 -12.85
CA PHE A 6 -59.75 27.07 -13.86
C PHE A 6 -58.37 27.78 -13.82
N LEU A 7 -58.36 29.08 -13.50
CA LEU A 7 -57.12 29.86 -13.42
C LEU A 7 -56.22 29.44 -12.25
N ASN A 8 -56.79 28.98 -11.15
CA ASN A 8 -56.00 28.53 -10.01
C ASN A 8 -55.37 27.14 -10.21
N LYS A 9 -55.91 26.27 -11.08
CA LYS A 9 -55.32 24.97 -11.40
C LYS A 9 -54.12 25.09 -12.32
N GLU A 10 -54.18 26.00 -13.31
CA GLU A 10 -53.04 26.22 -14.22
C GLU A 10 -51.85 26.92 -13.54
N ALA A 11 -52.11 27.88 -12.64
CA ALA A 11 -51.09 28.55 -11.86
C ALA A 11 -50.36 27.58 -10.89
N GLY A 12 -51.07 26.63 -10.30
CA GLY A 12 -50.51 25.59 -9.46
C GLY A 12 -49.63 24.58 -10.23
N PHE A 13 -50.08 24.22 -11.44
CA PHE A 13 -49.31 23.29 -12.30
C PHE A 13 -48.03 23.92 -12.84
N LEU A 14 -48.08 25.20 -13.26
CA LEU A 14 -46.87 25.92 -13.71
C LEU A 14 -45.90 26.20 -12.58
N ALA A 15 -46.35 26.44 -11.37
CA ALA A 15 -45.47 26.61 -10.21
C ALA A 15 -44.77 25.29 -9.81
N HIS A 16 -45.47 24.16 -9.92
CA HIS A 16 -44.94 22.84 -9.60
C HIS A 16 -43.93 22.37 -10.65
N THR A 17 -44.12 22.65 -11.94
CA THR A 17 -43.19 22.33 -13.02
C THR A 17 -41.92 23.20 -12.98
N LYS A 18 -42.05 24.50 -12.63
CA LYS A 18 -40.86 25.37 -12.41
C LYS A 18 -40.03 24.92 -11.21
N ARG A 19 -40.64 24.46 -10.14
CA ARG A 19 -39.94 23.92 -8.95
C ARG A 19 -39.22 22.62 -9.26
N LYS A 20 -39.84 21.69 -9.99
CA LYS A 20 -39.17 20.44 -10.44
C LYS A 20 -38.00 20.70 -11.39
N ARG A 21 -38.13 21.66 -12.33
CA ARG A 21 -37.00 22.03 -13.22
C ARG A 21 -35.81 22.64 -12.47
N ARG A 22 -36.06 23.50 -11.47
CA ARG A 22 -35.00 24.08 -10.64
C ARG A 22 -34.28 22.99 -9.80
N PHE A 23 -35.04 22.04 -9.25
CA PHE A 23 -34.48 20.94 -8.50
C PHE A 23 -33.64 20.01 -9.40
N ALA A 24 -34.10 19.70 -10.61
CA ALA A 24 -33.37 18.88 -11.57
C ALA A 24 -32.07 19.57 -12.06
N VAL A 25 -32.11 20.87 -12.32
CA VAL A 25 -30.90 21.63 -12.73
C VAL A 25 -29.89 21.73 -11.59
N THR A 26 -30.34 21.87 -10.34
CA THR A 26 -29.45 21.89 -9.18
C THR A 26 -28.82 20.51 -8.95
N LEU A 27 -29.54 19.41 -9.10
CA LEU A 27 -29.04 18.04 -8.94
C LEU A 27 -28.04 17.69 -10.04
N VAL A 28 -28.32 18.06 -11.29
CA VAL A 28 -27.39 17.86 -12.41
C VAL A 28 -26.13 18.72 -12.23
N GLY A 29 -26.25 19.96 -11.74
CA GLY A 29 -25.11 20.83 -11.47
C GLY A 29 -24.20 20.29 -10.37
N VAL A 30 -24.76 19.74 -9.29
CA VAL A 30 -23.99 19.09 -8.21
C VAL A 30 -23.34 17.81 -8.70
N PHE A 31 -24.02 17.02 -9.54
CA PHE A 31 -23.45 15.80 -10.12
C PHE A 31 -22.30 16.11 -11.09
N PHE A 32 -22.40 17.18 -11.90
CA PHE A 32 -21.32 17.63 -12.75
C PHE A 32 -20.14 18.22 -11.96
N MET A 33 -20.39 18.92 -10.85
CA MET A 33 -19.31 19.41 -9.98
C MET A 33 -18.54 18.27 -9.31
N LEU A 34 -19.24 17.21 -8.88
CA LEU A 34 -18.63 16.01 -8.33
C LEU A 34 -17.81 15.25 -9.40
N LEU A 35 -18.27 15.20 -10.66
CA LEU A 35 -17.54 14.60 -11.77
C LEU A 35 -16.29 15.39 -12.18
N VAL A 36 -16.35 16.72 -12.14
CA VAL A 36 -15.21 17.60 -12.45
C VAL A 36 -14.15 17.55 -11.35
N CYS A 37 -14.57 17.42 -10.07
CA CYS A 37 -13.64 17.19 -8.96
C CYS A 37 -12.96 15.81 -9.05
N ALA A 38 -13.65 14.79 -9.57
CA ALA A 38 -13.05 13.47 -9.79
C ALA A 38 -12.09 13.43 -11.00
N GLY A 39 -12.25 14.35 -11.97
CA GLY A 39 -11.37 14.44 -13.16
C GLY A 39 -10.10 15.28 -12.99
N ALA A 40 -9.98 16.06 -11.91
CA ALA A 40 -8.82 16.91 -11.63
C ALA A 40 -7.78 16.25 -10.73
N ILE A 41 -8.02 15.02 -10.26
CA ILE A 41 -7.01 14.23 -9.57
C ILE A 41 -6.18 13.55 -10.65
N GLY A 42 -5.05 14.16 -10.99
CA GLY A 42 -4.05 13.58 -11.88
C GLY A 42 -3.72 12.16 -11.42
N PHE A 43 -3.41 11.27 -12.35
CA PHE A 43 -2.94 9.91 -12.12
C PHE A 43 -1.59 9.91 -11.39
N GLY A 44 -1.59 10.39 -10.15
CA GLY A 44 -0.52 10.29 -9.20
C GLY A 44 -1.11 9.61 -7.98
N GLN A 45 -0.72 8.36 -7.76
CA GLN A 45 -0.95 7.58 -6.53
C GLN A 45 -2.33 7.83 -5.91
N VAL A 46 -3.26 6.93 -6.17
CA VAL A 46 -4.41 6.78 -5.28
C VAL A 46 -3.82 6.33 -3.94
N ALA A 47 -3.43 7.31 -3.13
CA ALA A 47 -3.42 7.10 -1.70
C ALA A 47 -4.88 6.75 -1.40
N TYR A 48 -5.17 5.48 -1.18
CA TYR A 48 -6.36 5.13 -0.45
C TYR A 48 -6.27 5.96 0.83
N ALA A 49 -7.11 7.00 0.95
CA ALA A 49 -7.45 7.55 2.23
C ALA A 49 -8.03 6.33 2.98
N ALA A 50 -7.17 5.63 3.70
CA ALA A 50 -7.64 4.72 4.72
C ALA A 50 -8.57 5.60 5.56
N ASP A 51 -9.82 5.17 5.75
CA ASP A 51 -10.58 5.62 6.91
C ASP A 51 -9.55 5.74 8.02
N GLU A 52 -9.54 6.86 8.74
CA GLU A 52 -8.64 7.07 9.89
C GLU A 52 -9.02 6.05 10.98
N LYS A 53 -8.90 4.78 10.65
CA LYS A 53 -9.01 3.68 11.59
C LYS A 53 -7.81 3.82 12.50
N THR A 54 -8.08 4.20 13.73
CA THR A 54 -7.06 4.29 14.76
C THR A 54 -6.30 2.99 14.84
N VAL A 55 -4.98 3.04 14.63
CA VAL A 55 -4.12 1.86 14.75
C VAL A 55 -4.22 1.35 16.18
N PRO A 56 -4.52 0.06 16.43
CA PRO A 56 -4.67 -0.47 17.78
C PRO A 56 -3.41 -0.25 18.61
N ASN A 57 -3.57 0.40 19.76
CA ASN A 57 -2.47 0.63 20.69
C ASN A 57 -2.46 -0.49 21.74
N ARG A 58 -1.55 -1.45 21.59
CA ARG A 58 -1.35 -2.55 22.55
C ARG A 58 0.13 -2.68 22.90
N ILE A 59 0.40 -2.94 24.16
CA ILE A 59 1.75 -3.09 24.73
C ILE A 59 1.88 -4.50 25.30
N ASN A 60 2.94 -5.21 24.91
CA ASN A 60 3.30 -6.47 25.52
C ASN A 60 4.17 -6.26 26.76
N SER A 61 3.91 -6.99 27.81
CA SER A 61 4.79 -7.03 28.99
C SER A 61 6.15 -7.69 28.70
N ASN A 62 6.24 -8.54 27.68
CA ASN A 62 7.50 -9.12 27.23
C ASN A 62 8.15 -8.20 26.17
N PRO A 63 9.25 -7.49 26.50
CA PRO A 63 9.91 -6.57 25.57
C PRO A 63 10.61 -7.26 24.39
N GLU A 64 10.81 -8.57 24.43
CA GLU A 64 11.40 -9.32 23.31
C GLU A 64 10.43 -9.43 22.12
N PHE A 65 9.11 -9.42 22.39
CA PHE A 65 8.06 -9.55 21.38
C PHE A 65 7.13 -8.33 21.41
N PRO A 66 7.61 -7.12 21.08
CA PRO A 66 6.85 -5.89 21.26
C PRO A 66 5.83 -5.62 20.15
N TRP A 67 5.88 -6.36 19.02
CA TRP A 67 5.02 -6.14 17.88
C TRP A 67 3.68 -6.85 18.05
N TYR A 68 2.60 -6.11 17.86
CA TYR A 68 1.25 -6.65 17.84
C TYR A 68 0.87 -7.09 16.42
N GLY A 69 0.51 -8.37 16.24
CA GLY A 69 0.02 -8.89 14.98
C GLY A 69 -1.42 -9.40 15.10
N TYR A 70 -2.26 -9.09 14.11
CA TYR A 70 -3.68 -9.37 14.17
C TYR A 70 -4.30 -9.45 12.77
N ASP A 71 -5.48 -10.10 12.69
CA ASP A 71 -6.33 -10.06 11.53
C ASP A 71 -7.39 -8.96 11.69
N SER A 72 -7.30 -7.92 10.88
CA SER A 72 -8.23 -6.78 10.90
C SER A 72 -9.50 -7.01 10.08
N TYR A 73 -9.65 -8.16 9.43
CA TYR A 73 -10.86 -8.50 8.69
C TYR A 73 -12.01 -8.79 9.65
N SER A 74 -13.00 -7.92 9.68
CA SER A 74 -14.18 -8.03 10.56
C SER A 74 -15.35 -8.84 9.96
N GLY A 75 -15.23 -9.28 8.69
CA GLY A 75 -16.26 -10.04 8.03
C GLY A 75 -16.38 -11.49 8.52
N ARG A 76 -17.45 -12.17 8.08
CA ARG A 76 -17.77 -13.55 8.49
C ARG A 76 -17.21 -14.63 7.56
N LEU A 77 -16.60 -14.24 6.44
CA LEU A 77 -16.11 -15.18 5.44
C LEU A 77 -14.71 -15.67 5.84
N LEU A 78 -14.60 -16.90 6.28
CA LEU A 78 -13.41 -17.49 6.89
C LEU A 78 -12.17 -17.55 5.97
N ARG A 79 -12.34 -17.38 4.64
CA ARG A 79 -11.22 -17.40 3.70
C ARG A 79 -10.55 -16.05 3.48
N TYR A 80 -11.14 -14.99 4.01
CA TYR A 80 -10.55 -13.65 3.94
C TYR A 80 -9.82 -13.32 5.24
N HIS A 81 -8.60 -12.84 5.07
CA HIS A 81 -7.77 -12.29 6.12
C HIS A 81 -7.20 -10.95 5.66
N ASN A 82 -7.05 -10.03 6.58
CA ASN A 82 -6.35 -8.77 6.35
C ASN A 82 -5.37 -8.55 7.50
N LEU A 83 -4.25 -9.24 7.41
CA LEU A 83 -3.26 -9.30 8.49
C LEU A 83 -2.47 -8.00 8.57
N LYS A 84 -2.26 -7.57 9.80
CA LYS A 84 -1.55 -6.36 10.15
C LYS A 84 -0.55 -6.60 11.26
N VAL A 85 0.50 -5.80 11.26
CA VAL A 85 1.43 -5.69 12.38
C VAL A 85 1.70 -4.23 12.70
N ASN A 86 1.79 -3.89 13.98
CA ASN A 86 2.20 -2.56 14.43
C ASN A 86 3.02 -2.64 15.73
N LEU A 87 3.74 -1.57 16.02
CA LEU A 87 4.47 -1.38 17.26
C LEU A 87 3.79 -0.31 18.08
N ASN A 88 3.08 -0.68 19.14
CA ASN A 88 2.51 0.23 20.14
C ASN A 88 1.71 1.40 19.51
N GLY A 89 0.76 1.06 18.61
CA GLY A 89 -0.09 2.06 17.96
C GLY A 89 0.61 2.93 16.90
N SER A 90 1.84 2.58 16.52
CA SER A 90 2.55 3.21 15.41
C SER A 90 1.93 2.85 14.06
N LYS A 91 2.58 3.27 12.97
CA LYS A 91 2.19 2.90 11.61
C LYS A 91 1.90 1.39 11.49
N GLU A 92 0.77 1.07 10.91
CA GLU A 92 0.33 -0.28 10.60
C GLU A 92 0.94 -0.76 9.28
N TYR A 93 1.47 -1.96 9.29
CA TYR A 93 2.04 -2.60 8.10
C TYR A 93 1.14 -3.72 7.64
N GLN A 94 0.90 -3.82 6.32
CA GLN A 94 0.31 -5.01 5.72
C GLN A 94 1.24 -6.19 5.96
N ALA A 95 0.68 -7.28 6.48
CA ALA A 95 1.42 -8.50 6.75
C ALA A 95 0.80 -9.70 6.01
N TYR A 96 1.61 -10.74 5.84
CA TYR A 96 1.24 -11.98 5.18
C TYR A 96 1.71 -13.18 6.00
N CYS A 97 0.93 -14.24 5.98
CA CYS A 97 1.26 -15.49 6.66
C CYS A 97 2.49 -16.17 6.06
N PHE A 98 3.30 -16.72 6.94
CA PHE A 98 4.46 -17.54 6.66
C PHE A 98 4.41 -18.77 7.58
N ASN A 99 4.56 -19.99 7.09
CA ASN A 99 4.29 -21.28 7.74
C ASN A 99 2.79 -21.68 7.68
N LEU A 100 2.33 -22.03 6.50
CA LEU A 100 0.93 -22.38 6.17
C LEU A 100 0.26 -23.40 7.14
N LYS A 101 1.02 -24.32 7.73
CA LYS A 101 0.47 -25.38 8.62
C LYS A 101 0.14 -24.93 10.03
N ARG A 102 0.55 -23.71 10.42
CA ARG A 102 0.27 -23.14 11.74
C ARG A 102 -1.03 -22.35 11.73
N PHE A 103 -1.53 -22.01 12.91
CA PHE A 103 -2.73 -21.17 13.01
C PHE A 103 -2.45 -19.74 12.53
N GLU A 104 -3.43 -19.14 11.87
CA GLU A 104 -3.42 -17.72 11.51
C GLU A 104 -3.48 -16.83 12.77
N PRO A 105 -3.02 -15.58 12.70
CA PRO A 105 -3.15 -14.62 13.78
C PRO A 105 -4.62 -14.40 14.17
N LYS A 106 -4.82 -14.18 15.45
CA LYS A 106 -6.15 -13.90 16.02
C LYS A 106 -6.69 -12.57 15.51
N LYS A 107 -8.00 -12.39 15.62
CA LYS A 107 -8.68 -11.13 15.32
C LYS A 107 -8.20 -9.99 16.22
N GLU A 108 -8.33 -8.76 15.73
CA GLU A 108 -7.93 -7.54 16.42
C GLU A 108 -8.52 -7.41 17.83
N GLU A 109 -9.77 -7.79 18.01
CA GLU A 109 -10.50 -7.71 19.28
C GLU A 109 -10.15 -8.82 20.28
N SER A 110 -9.29 -9.77 19.93
CA SER A 110 -8.94 -10.90 20.81
C SER A 110 -8.41 -10.44 22.17
N SER A 111 -8.94 -11.03 23.24
CA SER A 111 -8.45 -10.80 24.62
C SER A 111 -7.05 -11.37 24.86
N SER A 112 -6.60 -12.32 24.04
CA SER A 112 -5.26 -12.89 24.09
C SER A 112 -4.54 -12.67 22.76
N PRO A 113 -3.95 -11.49 22.55
CA PRO A 113 -3.35 -11.09 21.27
C PRO A 113 -2.11 -11.90 20.91
N ASN A 114 -1.79 -11.95 19.62
CA ASN A 114 -0.53 -12.51 19.15
C ASN A 114 0.56 -11.44 19.17
N TRP A 115 1.73 -11.82 19.65
CA TRP A 115 2.90 -10.97 19.79
C TRP A 115 4.06 -11.48 18.96
N TYR A 116 4.85 -10.55 18.43
CA TYR A 116 5.88 -10.85 17.46
C TYR A 116 7.18 -10.10 17.77
N LYS A 117 8.29 -10.70 17.33
CA LYS A 117 9.61 -10.07 17.27
C LYS A 117 9.96 -9.80 15.80
N LYS A 118 10.26 -8.55 15.48
CA LYS A 118 10.71 -8.17 14.14
C LYS A 118 12.15 -8.61 13.93
N LEU A 119 12.39 -9.32 12.85
CA LEU A 119 13.69 -9.79 12.38
C LEU A 119 13.95 -9.23 10.98
N ASP A 120 15.21 -9.18 10.58
CA ASP A 120 15.55 -8.91 9.19
C ASP A 120 15.05 -10.04 8.26
N GLY A 121 14.78 -9.70 7.01
CA GLY A 121 14.43 -10.66 5.97
C GLY A 121 15.66 -11.20 5.26
N SER A 122 16.74 -11.53 6.01
CA SER A 122 17.96 -12.08 5.45
C SER A 122 17.82 -13.54 5.03
N THR A 123 18.74 -13.99 4.20
CA THR A 123 18.83 -15.39 3.77
C THR A 123 18.92 -16.36 4.95
N GLU A 124 19.66 -16.00 5.99
CA GLU A 124 19.85 -16.84 7.18
C GLU A 124 18.55 -16.93 7.99
N THR A 125 17.80 -15.84 8.09
CA THR A 125 16.49 -15.83 8.76
C THR A 125 15.50 -16.73 8.02
N PHE A 126 15.48 -16.68 6.68
CA PHE A 126 14.64 -17.61 5.89
C PHE A 126 15.03 -19.07 6.09
N LYS A 127 16.31 -19.41 6.09
CA LYS A 127 16.77 -20.79 6.36
C LYS A 127 16.30 -21.31 7.72
N LYS A 128 16.23 -20.44 8.71
CA LYS A 128 15.81 -20.79 10.07
C LYS A 128 14.30 -21.02 10.20
N TYR A 129 13.49 -20.20 9.51
CA TYR A 129 12.04 -20.16 9.76
C TYR A 129 11.19 -20.76 8.64
N ALA A 130 11.70 -20.97 7.43
CA ALA A 130 10.97 -21.65 6.37
C ALA A 130 10.91 -23.16 6.63
N GLU A 131 9.70 -23.72 6.72
CA GLU A 131 9.49 -25.13 7.08
C GLU A 131 9.46 -26.05 5.87
N ASN A 132 8.90 -25.60 4.76
CA ASN A 132 8.76 -26.40 3.54
C ASN A 132 8.88 -25.51 2.27
N PRO A 133 9.97 -24.77 2.10
CA PRO A 133 10.08 -23.82 0.99
C PRO A 133 10.31 -24.54 -0.34
N ARG A 134 9.80 -23.95 -1.43
CA ARG A 134 10.05 -24.41 -2.81
C ARG A 134 11.48 -24.16 -3.26
N PHE A 135 12.06 -23.07 -2.79
CA PHE A 135 13.45 -22.66 -2.99
C PHE A 135 14.10 -22.42 -1.63
N SER A 136 15.42 -22.31 -1.59
CA SER A 136 16.15 -22.10 -0.34
C SER A 136 17.00 -20.81 -0.38
N GLY A 137 17.30 -20.30 0.80
CA GLY A 137 18.24 -19.20 0.97
C GLY A 137 17.90 -17.94 0.19
N GLU A 138 18.85 -17.41 -0.57
CA GLU A 138 18.68 -16.14 -1.31
C GLU A 138 17.64 -16.24 -2.44
N GLU A 139 17.49 -17.40 -3.04
CA GLU A 139 16.49 -17.59 -4.08
C GLU A 139 15.07 -17.47 -3.53
N LEU A 140 14.79 -18.10 -2.37
CA LEU A 140 13.51 -17.91 -1.68
C LEU A 140 13.27 -16.45 -1.32
N ARG A 141 14.28 -15.80 -0.73
CA ARG A 141 14.21 -14.39 -0.37
C ARG A 141 13.86 -13.49 -1.57
N ARG A 142 14.53 -13.69 -2.70
CA ARG A 142 14.30 -12.97 -3.95
C ARG A 142 12.87 -13.16 -4.45
N HIS A 143 12.34 -14.37 -4.44
CA HIS A 143 10.96 -14.65 -4.85
C HIS A 143 9.93 -14.01 -3.91
N ILE A 144 10.13 -14.07 -2.61
CA ILE A 144 9.23 -13.44 -1.63
C ILE A 144 9.23 -11.91 -1.80
N LEU A 145 10.41 -11.30 -1.95
CA LEU A 145 10.49 -9.84 -2.22
C LEU A 145 9.78 -9.47 -3.53
N LYS A 146 9.96 -10.26 -4.59
CA LYS A 146 9.26 -10.09 -5.87
C LYS A 146 7.74 -10.10 -5.69
N VAL A 147 7.22 -11.07 -4.94
CA VAL A 147 5.77 -11.18 -4.66
C VAL A 147 5.28 -9.99 -3.86
N LEU A 148 5.96 -9.61 -2.78
CA LEU A 148 5.55 -8.48 -1.94
C LEU A 148 5.60 -7.15 -2.69
N TYR A 149 6.60 -6.94 -3.55
CA TYR A 149 6.73 -5.72 -4.33
C TYR A 149 5.68 -5.59 -5.44
N ASN A 150 5.36 -6.71 -6.10
CA ASN A 150 4.43 -6.76 -7.21
C ASN A 150 3.00 -7.18 -6.80
N GLY A 151 2.79 -7.54 -5.55
CA GLY A 151 1.51 -7.87 -4.94
C GLY A 151 0.83 -6.66 -4.26
N TYR A 152 -0.23 -6.94 -3.53
CA TYR A 152 -0.93 -5.94 -2.74
C TYR A 152 -0.14 -5.60 -1.46
N PRO A 153 -0.12 -4.35 -0.97
CA PRO A 153 -0.72 -3.15 -1.56
C PRO A 153 0.19 -2.40 -2.54
N ASN A 154 1.38 -2.93 -2.85
CA ASN A 154 2.45 -2.20 -3.52
C ASN A 154 2.28 -2.06 -5.04
N SER A 155 1.58 -3.00 -5.69
CA SER A 155 1.39 -2.97 -7.14
C SER A 155 -0.01 -2.57 -7.56
N ASN A 156 -0.12 -1.42 -8.24
CA ASN A 156 -1.34 -1.00 -8.92
C ASN A 156 -1.48 -1.59 -10.33
N GLU A 157 -0.44 -2.23 -10.86
CA GLU A 157 -0.43 -2.75 -12.23
C GLU A 157 -0.93 -4.19 -12.28
N ILE A 158 -0.31 -5.10 -11.51
CA ILE A 158 -0.71 -6.50 -11.47
C ILE A 158 -2.05 -6.67 -10.75
N MET A 159 -2.31 -5.87 -9.72
CA MET A 159 -3.55 -5.92 -8.92
C MET A 159 -4.66 -5.00 -9.46
N LYS A 160 -4.47 -4.40 -10.65
CA LYS A 160 -5.45 -3.48 -11.24
C LYS A 160 -6.81 -4.15 -11.44
N GLY A 161 -7.84 -3.52 -10.88
CA GLY A 161 -9.22 -3.98 -10.99
C GLY A 161 -9.58 -5.19 -10.11
N ILE A 162 -8.66 -5.62 -9.24
CA ILE A 162 -8.92 -6.64 -8.22
C ILE A 162 -9.29 -5.93 -6.91
N ASP A 163 -10.38 -6.37 -6.28
CA ASP A 163 -10.79 -5.84 -4.97
C ASP A 163 -9.73 -6.11 -3.91
N PRO A 164 -9.54 -5.22 -2.91
CA PRO A 164 -8.46 -5.33 -1.93
C PRO A 164 -8.36 -6.69 -1.24
N LEU A 165 -9.47 -7.28 -0.78
CA LEU A 165 -9.46 -8.60 -0.13
C LEU A 165 -9.07 -9.72 -1.07
N ASN A 166 -9.53 -9.67 -2.32
CA ASN A 166 -9.13 -10.60 -3.36
C ASN A 166 -7.65 -10.43 -3.73
N ALA A 167 -7.14 -9.21 -3.77
CA ALA A 167 -5.72 -8.92 -4.03
C ALA A 167 -4.82 -9.45 -2.89
N ILE A 168 -5.24 -9.30 -1.62
CA ILE A 168 -4.58 -9.90 -0.46
C ILE A 168 -4.55 -11.44 -0.62
N LEU A 169 -5.68 -12.06 -0.96
CA LEU A 169 -5.78 -13.50 -1.14
C LEU A 169 -4.84 -14.01 -2.24
N VAL A 170 -4.76 -13.31 -3.37
CA VAL A 170 -3.82 -13.63 -4.48
C VAL A 170 -2.37 -13.54 -4.01
N THR A 171 -2.01 -12.43 -3.33
CA THR A 171 -0.64 -12.21 -2.85
C THR A 171 -0.24 -13.27 -1.82
N GLN A 172 -1.14 -13.59 -0.88
CA GLN A 172 -0.91 -14.64 0.12
C GLN A 172 -0.66 -16.01 -0.50
N ASN A 173 -1.44 -16.40 -1.51
CA ASN A 173 -1.24 -17.68 -2.18
C ASN A 173 0.07 -17.73 -2.98
N ALA A 174 0.50 -16.62 -3.58
CA ALA A 174 1.81 -16.53 -4.22
C ALA A 174 2.97 -16.65 -3.21
N ILE A 175 2.82 -16.10 -2.00
CA ILE A 175 3.79 -16.29 -0.91
C ILE A 175 3.86 -17.75 -0.51
N TRP A 176 2.73 -18.41 -0.21
CA TRP A 176 2.70 -19.83 0.18
C TRP A 176 3.22 -20.76 -0.92
N TYR A 177 3.03 -20.41 -2.20
CA TYR A 177 3.64 -21.16 -3.30
C TYR A 177 5.16 -21.25 -3.15
N TYR A 178 5.82 -20.17 -2.74
CA TYR A 178 7.28 -20.14 -2.56
C TYR A 178 7.73 -20.59 -1.18
N SER A 179 7.07 -20.10 -0.11
CA SER A 179 7.53 -20.30 1.27
C SER A 179 7.13 -21.65 1.87
N ASP A 180 6.05 -22.26 1.36
CA ASP A 180 5.45 -23.47 1.94
C ASP A 180 5.22 -24.58 0.90
N SER A 181 5.70 -24.43 -0.32
CA SER A 181 5.48 -25.33 -1.46
C SER A 181 3.99 -25.65 -1.69
N ALA A 182 3.10 -24.67 -1.40
CA ALA A 182 1.68 -24.85 -1.62
C ALA A 182 1.41 -25.23 -3.08
N PRO A 183 0.62 -26.29 -3.35
CA PRO A 183 0.41 -26.78 -4.70
C PRO A 183 -0.50 -25.84 -5.47
N ILE A 184 -0.06 -25.41 -6.66
CA ILE A 184 -0.87 -24.71 -7.67
C ILE A 184 -0.74 -25.52 -8.96
N ASN A 185 -1.52 -26.62 -9.05
CA ASN A 185 -1.43 -27.56 -10.16
C ASN A 185 -2.08 -27.04 -11.44
N ASP A 186 -3.16 -26.28 -11.31
CA ASP A 186 -3.89 -25.69 -12.43
C ASP A 186 -4.38 -24.29 -12.07
N ILE A 187 -3.71 -23.28 -12.59
CA ILE A 187 -4.08 -21.88 -12.37
C ILE A 187 -5.48 -21.55 -12.92
N ASN A 188 -5.91 -22.20 -14.00
CA ASN A 188 -7.20 -21.91 -14.61
C ASN A 188 -8.38 -22.35 -13.72
N ASN A 189 -8.14 -23.33 -12.86
CA ASN A 189 -9.12 -23.81 -11.87
C ASN A 189 -8.81 -23.33 -10.44
N PHE A 190 -7.70 -22.64 -10.22
CA PHE A 190 -7.37 -22.10 -8.92
C PHE A 190 -8.39 -21.05 -8.47
N PHE A 191 -8.65 -20.88 -7.22
CA PHE A 191 -9.69 -20.04 -6.63
C PHE A 191 -11.14 -20.41 -6.93
N THR A 192 -11.43 -21.57 -7.55
CA THR A 192 -12.82 -21.96 -7.84
C THR A 192 -13.62 -22.17 -6.54
N SER A 193 -13.02 -22.81 -5.55
CA SER A 193 -13.65 -23.02 -4.23
C SER A 193 -13.90 -21.69 -3.53
N GLU A 194 -12.89 -20.82 -3.51
CA GLU A 194 -12.98 -19.47 -2.95
C GLU A 194 -14.04 -18.64 -3.67
N ALA A 195 -14.11 -18.72 -4.99
CA ALA A 195 -15.11 -17.99 -5.78
C ALA A 195 -16.54 -18.39 -5.42
N ASN A 196 -16.78 -19.67 -5.18
CA ASN A 196 -18.09 -20.17 -4.76
C ASN A 196 -18.45 -19.73 -3.32
N ASP A 197 -17.49 -19.88 -2.39
CA ASP A 197 -17.70 -19.58 -0.97
C ASP A 197 -17.84 -18.07 -0.70
N LEU A 198 -17.13 -17.24 -1.48
CA LEU A 198 -17.05 -15.80 -1.32
C LEU A 198 -17.91 -15.02 -2.32
N ASN A 199 -18.62 -15.72 -3.23
CA ASN A 199 -19.39 -15.12 -4.33
C ASN A 199 -18.55 -14.17 -5.19
N ILE A 200 -17.31 -14.56 -5.53
CA ILE A 200 -16.41 -13.75 -6.34
C ILE A 200 -16.93 -13.69 -7.79
N PRO A 201 -17.15 -12.51 -8.36
CA PRO A 201 -17.62 -12.39 -9.74
C PRO A 201 -16.64 -13.02 -10.74
N PRO A 202 -17.11 -13.64 -11.84
CA PRO A 202 -16.24 -14.29 -12.83
C PRO A 202 -15.13 -13.39 -13.39
N GLN A 203 -15.41 -12.11 -13.54
CA GLN A 203 -14.44 -11.12 -13.99
C GLN A 203 -13.31 -10.94 -12.98
N GLN A 204 -13.64 -10.82 -11.69
CA GLN A 204 -12.65 -10.77 -10.62
C GLN A 204 -11.81 -12.04 -10.57
N LEU A 205 -12.44 -13.20 -10.67
CA LEU A 205 -11.76 -14.49 -10.68
C LEU A 205 -10.73 -14.61 -11.82
N THR A 206 -11.06 -14.10 -13.01
CA THR A 206 -10.13 -14.06 -14.16
C THR A 206 -8.91 -13.21 -13.83
N LEU A 207 -9.11 -11.99 -13.31
CA LEU A 207 -8.04 -11.09 -12.93
C LEU A 207 -7.15 -11.69 -11.82
N MET A 208 -7.75 -12.33 -10.82
CA MET A 208 -7.02 -13.01 -9.73
C MET A 208 -6.09 -14.10 -10.27
N ARG A 209 -6.57 -14.93 -11.21
CA ARG A 209 -5.78 -16.00 -11.83
C ARG A 209 -4.63 -15.45 -12.67
N GLU A 210 -4.87 -14.38 -13.43
CA GLU A 210 -3.83 -13.70 -14.19
C GLU A 210 -2.76 -13.09 -13.31
N ALA A 211 -3.17 -12.42 -12.22
CA ALA A 211 -2.26 -11.84 -11.25
C ALA A 211 -1.40 -12.93 -10.57
N LEU A 212 -2.02 -14.02 -10.12
CA LEU A 212 -1.31 -15.16 -9.54
C LEU A 212 -0.28 -15.74 -10.52
N ARG A 213 -0.66 -15.96 -11.78
CA ARG A 213 0.24 -16.46 -12.82
C ARG A 213 1.48 -15.59 -12.98
N LYS A 214 1.31 -14.27 -13.00
CA LYS A 214 2.44 -13.33 -13.10
C LYS A 214 3.34 -13.39 -11.87
N LEU A 215 2.76 -13.41 -10.66
CA LEU A 215 3.53 -13.42 -9.42
C LEU A 215 4.39 -14.68 -9.24
N ILE A 216 3.89 -15.85 -9.67
CA ILE A 216 4.62 -17.13 -9.54
C ILE A 216 5.39 -17.55 -10.80
N SER A 217 5.39 -16.71 -11.84
CA SER A 217 6.12 -16.98 -13.09
C SER A 217 7.63 -16.91 -12.86
N SER A 218 8.35 -17.76 -13.60
CA SER A 218 9.80 -17.66 -13.77
C SER A 218 10.22 -16.56 -14.75
N ASP A 219 9.29 -16.06 -15.59
CA ASP A 219 9.54 -14.94 -16.49
C ASP A 219 9.57 -13.62 -15.71
N GLU A 220 10.77 -13.07 -15.52
CA GLU A 220 10.97 -11.82 -14.79
C GLU A 220 10.45 -10.58 -15.54
N ASN A 221 10.17 -10.67 -16.83
CA ASN A 221 9.59 -9.55 -17.61
C ASN A 221 8.12 -9.30 -17.29
N LEU A 222 7.42 -10.25 -16.67
CA LEU A 222 6.01 -10.13 -16.29
C LEU A 222 5.79 -9.28 -15.04
N VAL A 223 6.85 -8.92 -14.33
CA VAL A 223 6.81 -8.21 -13.05
C VAL A 223 7.85 -7.09 -13.02
N LYS A 224 7.65 -6.10 -12.16
CA LYS A 224 8.63 -5.03 -11.96
C LYS A 224 9.81 -5.53 -11.13
N GLN A 225 11.00 -5.03 -11.45
CA GLN A 225 12.22 -5.24 -10.69
C GLN A 225 12.09 -4.63 -9.29
N VAL A 226 12.53 -5.35 -8.28
CA VAL A 226 12.50 -4.90 -6.88
C VAL A 226 13.62 -3.90 -6.63
N PRO A 227 13.33 -2.67 -6.17
CA PRO A 227 14.37 -1.69 -5.84
C PRO A 227 15.21 -2.15 -4.64
N SER A 228 16.48 -1.72 -4.61
CA SER A 228 17.42 -2.09 -3.55
C SER A 228 17.01 -1.62 -2.15
N ASN A 229 16.25 -0.53 -2.07
CA ASN A 229 15.74 0.04 -0.81
C ASN A 229 14.37 -0.53 -0.37
N PHE A 230 13.81 -1.50 -1.09
CA PHE A 230 12.64 -2.25 -0.64
C PHE A 230 13.08 -3.45 0.19
N LYS A 231 12.86 -3.39 1.50
CA LYS A 231 13.40 -4.35 2.47
C LYS A 231 12.30 -5.22 3.07
N LEU A 232 12.63 -6.48 3.23
CA LEU A 232 11.77 -7.50 3.82
C LEU A 232 12.02 -7.59 5.33
N SER A 233 10.94 -7.78 6.09
CA SER A 233 10.96 -8.10 7.52
C SER A 233 10.20 -9.39 7.77
N ILE A 234 10.73 -10.21 8.69
CA ILE A 234 10.06 -11.38 9.24
C ILE A 234 9.63 -11.05 10.66
N PHE A 235 8.40 -11.41 11.02
CA PHE A 235 7.86 -11.28 12.36
C PHE A 235 7.71 -12.66 12.95
N GLU A 236 8.62 -13.02 13.87
CA GLU A 236 8.61 -14.29 14.58
C GLU A 236 7.53 -14.27 15.65
N SER A 237 6.61 -15.24 15.61
CA SER A 237 5.58 -15.39 16.65
C SER A 237 6.16 -15.81 17.98
N SER A 238 5.72 -15.18 19.07
CA SER A 238 6.03 -15.62 20.45
C SER A 238 5.45 -16.99 20.79
N ASP A 239 4.33 -17.35 20.17
CA ASP A 239 3.67 -18.65 20.27
C ASP A 239 3.87 -19.42 18.96
N LYS A 240 4.63 -20.52 19.04
CA LYS A 240 5.02 -21.33 17.87
C LYS A 240 3.84 -22.09 17.22
N SER A 241 2.68 -22.12 17.83
CA SER A 241 1.46 -22.65 17.21
C SER A 241 0.88 -21.70 16.15
N TYR A 242 1.23 -20.41 16.21
CA TYR A 242 0.81 -19.40 15.24
C TYR A 242 1.87 -19.14 14.17
N GLN A 243 1.39 -18.74 13.00
CA GLN A 243 2.24 -18.42 11.86
C GLN A 243 3.16 -17.22 12.16
N ASN A 244 4.39 -17.29 11.65
CA ASN A 244 5.20 -16.10 11.49
C ASN A 244 4.60 -15.22 10.39
N LEU A 245 4.96 -13.94 10.36
CA LEU A 245 4.44 -13.01 9.38
C LEU A 245 5.57 -12.39 8.56
N LEU A 246 5.23 -11.99 7.34
CA LEU A 246 6.10 -11.27 6.42
C LEU A 246 5.53 -9.88 6.15
N SER A 247 6.38 -8.88 6.08
CA SER A 247 6.05 -7.56 5.57
C SER A 247 7.26 -6.98 4.85
N ALA A 248 7.04 -5.97 4.00
CA ALA A 248 8.12 -5.26 3.36
C ALA A 248 7.80 -3.76 3.28
N GLU A 249 8.86 -2.96 3.32
CA GLU A 249 8.76 -1.50 3.29
C GLU A 249 9.92 -0.87 2.55
N TYR A 250 9.72 0.35 2.07
CA TYR A 250 10.81 1.18 1.60
C TYR A 250 11.57 1.76 2.80
N VAL A 251 12.87 1.58 2.81
CA VAL A 251 13.77 2.28 3.72
C VAL A 251 14.43 3.43 2.97
N PRO A 252 14.64 4.59 3.61
CA PRO A 252 15.45 5.65 3.02
C PRO A 252 16.82 5.11 2.63
N ASP A 253 17.34 5.55 1.49
CA ASP A 253 18.74 5.26 1.16
C ASP A 253 19.62 5.86 2.26
N ASP A 254 20.61 5.09 2.72
CA ASP A 254 21.56 5.60 3.69
C ASP A 254 22.20 6.89 3.12
N PRO A 255 22.29 7.99 3.90
CA PRO A 255 23.02 9.15 3.45
C PRO A 255 24.44 8.72 3.08
N PRO A 256 25.03 9.24 1.99
CA PRO A 256 26.37 8.86 1.57
C PRO A 256 27.32 9.01 2.76
N LYS A 257 28.07 7.94 3.08
CA LYS A 257 29.04 7.97 4.16
C LYS A 257 30.02 9.12 3.90
N PRO A 258 30.34 9.97 4.91
CA PRO A 258 31.36 10.96 4.75
C PRO A 258 32.68 10.28 4.31
N GLY A 259 33.10 10.51 3.07
CA GLY A 259 34.28 9.89 2.47
C GLY A 259 34.03 9.02 1.24
N ASP A 260 32.80 8.69 0.90
CA ASP A 260 32.47 7.98 -0.35
C ASP A 260 32.20 8.99 -1.49
N THR A 261 33.25 9.72 -1.85
CA THR A 261 33.30 10.50 -3.09
C THR A 261 33.69 9.55 -4.23
N SER A 262 32.83 8.61 -4.59
CA SER A 262 32.86 8.04 -5.90
C SER A 262 32.46 9.15 -6.88
N GLU A 263 33.45 9.60 -7.65
CA GLU A 263 33.37 10.61 -8.68
C GLU A 263 32.23 10.34 -9.67
N HIS A 264 31.04 10.79 -9.37
CA HIS A 264 30.11 11.21 -10.40
C HIS A 264 30.43 12.67 -10.69
N ASN A 265 31.48 12.85 -11.48
CA ASN A 265 31.76 14.13 -12.12
C ASN A 265 30.61 14.40 -13.12
N PRO A 266 29.67 15.31 -12.85
CA PRO A 266 28.77 15.76 -13.88
C PRO A 266 29.63 16.47 -14.90
N LYS A 267 29.70 15.97 -16.14
CA LYS A 267 30.32 16.65 -17.26
C LYS A 267 29.80 18.09 -17.25
N THR A 268 30.70 18.99 -16.87
CA THR A 268 30.49 20.43 -17.02
C THR A 268 30.16 20.67 -18.50
N PRO A 269 29.05 21.35 -18.84
CA PRO A 269 28.81 21.80 -20.21
C PRO A 269 29.97 22.72 -20.59
N GLU A 270 30.66 22.44 -21.70
CA GLU A 270 31.59 23.39 -22.31
C GLU A 270 30.84 24.68 -22.57
N LEU A 271 31.23 25.74 -21.86
CA LEU A 271 30.76 27.08 -22.15
C LEU A 271 31.42 27.50 -23.47
N ASP A 272 30.57 27.72 -24.46
CA ASP A 272 30.89 28.42 -25.67
C ASP A 272 31.45 29.82 -25.30
N GLY A 273 32.64 30.16 -25.88
CA GLY A 273 33.45 31.27 -25.45
C GLY A 273 32.89 32.64 -25.81
N THR A 274 31.83 33.09 -25.17
CA THR A 274 31.37 34.48 -25.17
C THR A 274 31.95 35.23 -23.96
N PRO A 275 32.59 36.41 -24.14
CA PRO A 275 33.15 37.17 -23.05
C PRO A 275 32.07 37.70 -22.13
N ILE A 276 32.22 37.47 -20.82
CA ILE A 276 31.39 38.03 -19.75
C ILE A 276 31.62 39.55 -19.71
N PRO A 277 30.58 40.41 -19.72
CA PRO A 277 30.73 41.84 -19.46
C PRO A 277 31.22 42.07 -18.02
N GLU A 278 32.22 42.95 -17.86
CA GLU A 278 32.74 43.36 -16.55
C GLU A 278 31.65 44.06 -15.72
N ASP A 279 31.51 43.60 -14.48
CA ASP A 279 30.61 44.15 -13.46
C ASP A 279 31.09 45.57 -13.02
N PRO A 280 30.20 46.57 -12.91
CA PRO A 280 30.60 47.89 -12.49
C PRO A 280 31.08 47.91 -11.03
N LYS A 281 32.27 48.50 -10.80
CA LYS A 281 32.89 48.65 -9.48
C LYS A 281 31.93 49.31 -8.49
N ARG A 282 31.73 48.63 -7.36
CA ARG A 282 31.03 49.15 -6.18
C ARG A 282 31.87 50.26 -5.52
N PRO A 283 31.29 51.39 -5.10
CA PRO A 283 32.04 52.44 -4.42
C PRO A 283 32.44 51.97 -3.00
N ASP A 284 33.64 52.38 -2.59
CA ASP A 284 34.19 52.22 -1.24
C ASP A 284 33.29 52.85 -0.16
N GLU A 285 32.81 52.09 0.74
CA GLU A 285 32.21 52.57 2.02
C GLU A 285 33.24 52.42 3.14
N SER A 286 34.05 53.49 3.31
CA SER A 286 34.82 53.71 4.53
C SER A 286 34.16 54.85 5.31
N SER A 287 33.40 54.52 6.37
CA SER A 287 33.25 55.36 7.57
C SER A 287 32.32 54.67 8.60
N GLU A 288 32.91 54.03 9.57
CA GLU A 288 32.27 53.71 10.86
C GLU A 288 32.05 54.97 11.66
N PRO A 289 30.87 55.23 12.23
CA PRO A 289 30.71 56.25 13.27
C PRO A 289 30.99 55.64 14.66
N ALA A 290 31.83 56.33 15.42
CA ALA A 290 32.20 55.98 16.77
C ALA A 290 31.00 56.01 17.76
N LEU A 291 30.94 55.00 18.66
CA LEU A 291 30.00 54.89 19.78
C LEU A 291 30.34 55.93 20.86
N PRO A 292 29.34 56.60 21.50
CA PRO A 292 29.55 57.45 22.64
C PRO A 292 29.78 56.67 23.92
N PRO A 293 30.53 57.24 24.94
CA PRO A 293 30.86 56.56 26.18
C PRO A 293 29.68 56.47 27.13
N LEU A 294 29.61 55.35 27.84
CA LEU A 294 28.68 55.10 28.95
C LEU A 294 29.04 55.96 30.17
N MET A 295 28.06 56.69 30.69
CA MET A 295 28.03 57.14 32.09
C MET A 295 27.06 56.29 32.89
#